data_acaada9931cb1c9691c11c2620e17831
#
_entry.id   acaada9931cb1c9691c11c2620e17831
#
_cell.length_a   1.000
_cell.length_b   1.000
_cell.length_c   1.000
_cell.angle_alpha   90.00
_cell.angle_beta   90.00
_cell.angle_gamma   90.00
#
_symmetry.space_group_name_H-M   'P 1'
#
loop_
_entity.id
_entity.type
_entity.pdbx_description
1 polymer ?
#
loop_
_entity_poly.entity_id
_entity_poly.type
_entity_poly.pdbx_seq_one_letter_code
_entity_poly.pdbx_strand_id
1 'polypeptide(L)'
;MASSLPINMIKFLDLKKINAPYETSFQEKLKTVFASGWYILGNEVTAFETSFAKYCGTKYCIGVGNGFDALALIFKGYIQLGKLQKGDEVIVPANTYIASILAILEADLIPVLVEPKLETYNLNPDLISEKITSKTKAILAVHLYGQLAEMNQINGIATQNNLIVIEDAAQAHGAICNQKSVINNLQSSVAYSFYPGKNLGALGDGGAVTTNDYDLAKTIQSLRNYGSEKKYYNDFAGVNSRLDELQAAFLNVKLPNLDAENNARKAIAKRYLTEIKNDKIQLPFWDKTANHVFHLFVIRTQNREKLKNYLLENDIETMIHYPVPPHQQKAFFSWNNLSFPITEKIHDEVLSLPMNPVLTTEEVSFVIAILNKY
;
A
#
# COMPACT_ATOMS: atom_id res chain seq x y z
N MET A 1 -2.11 -41.96 -17.56
CA MET A 1 -3.15 -40.98 -17.29
C MET A 1 -3.05 -40.66 -15.82
N ALA A 2 -2.41 -39.54 -15.47
CA ALA A 2 -2.37 -39.07 -14.09
C ALA A 2 -3.76 -38.52 -13.76
N SER A 3 -4.45 -39.10 -12.79
CA SER A 3 -5.70 -38.59 -12.27
C SER A 3 -5.44 -37.21 -11.65
N SER A 4 -5.80 -36.14 -12.36
CA SER A 4 -5.84 -34.83 -11.76
C SER A 4 -6.88 -34.86 -10.65
N LEU A 5 -6.44 -34.73 -9.40
CA LEU A 5 -7.34 -34.40 -8.29
C LEU A 5 -8.16 -33.18 -8.69
N PRO A 6 -9.46 -33.10 -8.36
CA PRO A 6 -10.26 -31.93 -8.66
C PRO A 6 -9.57 -30.73 -7.97
N ILE A 7 -9.19 -29.71 -8.76
CA ILE A 7 -8.66 -28.47 -8.23
C ILE A 7 -9.85 -27.79 -7.54
N ASN A 8 -9.79 -27.70 -6.22
CA ASN A 8 -10.72 -26.82 -5.49
C ASN A 8 -10.53 -25.38 -6.00
N MET A 9 -11.58 -24.59 -5.99
CA MET A 9 -11.55 -23.18 -6.40
C MET A 9 -10.28 -22.47 -5.91
N ILE A 10 -9.52 -21.91 -6.85
CA ILE A 10 -8.32 -21.10 -6.57
C ILE A 10 -8.79 -19.75 -6.08
N LYS A 11 -8.62 -19.50 -4.79
CA LYS A 11 -9.01 -18.25 -4.17
C LYS A 11 -8.10 -17.11 -4.62
N PHE A 12 -8.68 -15.94 -4.80
CA PHE A 12 -7.92 -14.72 -5.03
C PHE A 12 -6.89 -14.48 -3.91
N LEU A 13 -7.33 -14.62 -2.65
CA LEU A 13 -6.50 -14.50 -1.45
C LEU A 13 -7.00 -15.46 -0.36
N ASP A 14 -6.15 -16.38 0.10
CA ASP A 14 -6.47 -17.31 1.18
C ASP A 14 -5.73 -16.95 2.47
N LEU A 15 -6.33 -16.02 3.25
CA LEU A 15 -5.75 -15.57 4.52
C LEU A 15 -5.59 -16.70 5.54
N LYS A 16 -6.45 -17.73 5.51
CA LYS A 16 -6.32 -18.90 6.39
C LYS A 16 -5.04 -19.67 6.04
N LYS A 17 -4.82 -19.95 4.75
CA LYS A 17 -3.64 -20.68 4.28
C LYS A 17 -2.35 -19.87 4.50
N ILE A 18 -2.40 -18.55 4.30
CA ILE A 18 -1.27 -17.63 4.51
C ILE A 18 -0.86 -17.59 6.00
N ASN A 19 -1.82 -17.57 6.93
CA ASN A 19 -1.53 -17.44 8.34
C ASN A 19 -1.32 -18.78 9.07
N ALA A 20 -1.70 -19.91 8.47
CA ALA A 20 -1.55 -21.24 9.08
C ALA A 20 -0.13 -21.58 9.56
N PRO A 21 0.97 -21.22 8.84
CA PRO A 21 2.33 -21.48 9.31
C PRO A 21 2.69 -20.73 10.60
N TYR A 22 1.98 -19.67 10.93
CA TYR A 22 2.24 -18.80 12.08
C TYR A 22 1.38 -19.13 13.30
N GLU A 23 0.43 -20.07 13.20
CA GLU A 23 -0.60 -20.32 14.22
C GLU A 23 0.00 -20.55 15.61
N THR A 24 0.98 -21.43 15.76
CA THR A 24 1.64 -21.73 17.05
C THR A 24 2.28 -20.49 17.63
N SER A 25 3.06 -19.75 16.83
CA SER A 25 3.72 -18.53 17.29
C SER A 25 2.72 -17.43 17.64
N PHE A 26 1.59 -17.33 16.94
CA PHE A 26 0.52 -16.40 17.28
C PHE A 26 -0.13 -16.75 18.62
N GLN A 27 -0.37 -18.02 18.90
CA GLN A 27 -0.90 -18.49 20.18
C GLN A 27 0.05 -18.19 21.35
N GLU A 28 1.36 -18.36 21.15
CA GLU A 28 2.38 -18.02 22.14
C GLU A 28 2.42 -16.52 22.41
N LYS A 29 2.39 -15.69 21.36
CA LYS A 29 2.32 -14.23 21.49
C LYS A 29 1.06 -13.77 22.19
N LEU A 30 -0.10 -14.35 21.86
CA LEU A 30 -1.36 -14.06 22.56
C LEU A 30 -1.26 -14.34 24.06
N LYS A 31 -0.68 -15.47 24.47
CA LYS A 31 -0.45 -15.80 25.88
C LYS A 31 0.46 -14.77 26.56
N THR A 32 1.53 -14.34 25.87
CA THR A 32 2.48 -13.34 26.39
C THR A 32 1.80 -11.98 26.58
N VAL A 33 1.08 -11.50 25.60
CA VAL A 33 0.35 -10.22 25.67
C VAL A 33 -0.71 -10.28 26.77
N PHE A 34 -1.48 -11.36 26.85
CA PHE A 34 -2.49 -11.55 27.89
C PHE A 34 -1.87 -11.55 29.29
N ALA A 35 -0.76 -12.26 29.48
CA ALA A 35 -0.05 -12.33 30.78
C ALA A 35 0.56 -10.99 31.21
N SER A 36 0.90 -10.11 30.25
CA SER A 36 1.44 -8.77 30.55
C SER A 36 0.41 -7.84 31.17
N GLY A 37 -0.89 -8.02 30.84
CA GLY A 37 -1.97 -7.10 31.20
C GLY A 37 -1.83 -5.72 30.57
N TRP A 38 -0.93 -5.54 29.58
CA TRP A 38 -0.67 -4.27 28.92
C TRP A 38 -1.05 -4.40 27.42
N TYR A 39 -2.06 -3.67 26.98
CA TYR A 39 -2.70 -3.87 25.66
C TYR A 39 -2.54 -2.70 24.71
N ILE A 40 -2.02 -1.55 25.14
CA ILE A 40 -1.86 -0.34 24.33
C ILE A 40 -0.49 0.28 24.58
N LEU A 41 0.26 0.57 23.51
CA LEU A 41 1.58 1.24 23.55
C LEU A 41 2.57 0.58 24.52
N GLY A 42 2.67 -0.74 24.48
CA GLY A 42 3.56 -1.52 25.32
C GLY A 42 4.79 -2.05 24.56
N ASN A 43 5.28 -3.20 25.03
CA ASN A 43 6.55 -3.77 24.57
C ASN A 43 6.48 -4.33 23.15
N GLU A 44 5.34 -4.92 22.73
CA GLU A 44 5.23 -5.48 21.37
C GLU A 44 5.16 -4.36 20.32
N VAL A 45 4.48 -3.25 20.60
CA VAL A 45 4.49 -2.05 19.74
C VAL A 45 5.90 -1.49 19.65
N THR A 46 6.59 -1.32 20.77
CA THR A 46 7.97 -0.79 20.79
C THR A 46 8.94 -1.69 20.01
N ALA A 47 8.83 -3.01 20.17
CA ALA A 47 9.64 -3.99 19.46
C ALA A 47 9.35 -3.95 17.93
N PHE A 48 8.08 -3.86 17.58
CA PHE A 48 7.67 -3.75 16.18
C PHE A 48 8.15 -2.45 15.53
N GLU A 49 7.95 -1.30 16.19
CA GLU A 49 8.41 0.00 15.70
C GLU A 49 9.93 -0.01 15.46
N THR A 50 10.70 -0.57 16.39
CA THR A 50 12.16 -0.70 16.29
C THR A 50 12.56 -1.60 15.12
N SER A 51 11.93 -2.78 15.00
CA SER A 51 12.25 -3.77 13.98
C SER A 51 11.84 -3.29 12.60
N PHE A 52 10.68 -2.65 12.46
CA PHE A 52 10.17 -2.16 11.19
C PHE A 52 10.93 -0.92 10.72
N ALA A 53 11.32 0.01 11.62
CA ALA A 53 12.23 1.11 11.29
C ALA A 53 13.56 0.59 10.72
N LYS A 54 14.16 -0.42 11.39
CA LYS A 54 15.39 -1.07 10.93
C LYS A 54 15.19 -1.73 9.56
N TYR A 55 14.09 -2.44 9.36
CA TYR A 55 13.75 -3.08 8.09
C TYR A 55 13.62 -2.07 6.95
N CYS A 56 12.94 -0.95 7.20
CA CYS A 56 12.77 0.15 6.23
C CYS A 56 14.05 1.00 6.05
N GLY A 57 15.07 0.84 6.90
CA GLY A 57 16.28 1.68 6.89
C GLY A 57 16.04 3.11 7.34
N THR A 58 15.08 3.34 8.24
CA THR A 58 14.73 4.65 8.80
C THR A 58 15.07 4.75 10.27
N LYS A 59 15.14 5.98 10.79
CA LYS A 59 15.41 6.23 12.21
C LYS A 59 14.20 5.98 13.08
N TYR A 60 12.98 6.27 12.58
CA TYR A 60 11.76 6.25 13.36
C TYR A 60 10.68 5.47 12.63
N CYS A 61 9.91 4.70 13.39
CA CYS A 61 8.65 4.10 13.02
C CYS A 61 7.63 4.40 14.10
N ILE A 62 6.43 4.79 13.74
CA ILE A 62 5.34 5.11 14.65
C ILE A 62 4.13 4.27 14.25
N GLY A 63 3.75 3.31 15.09
CA GLY A 63 2.57 2.46 14.90
C GLY A 63 1.28 3.23 15.12
N VAL A 64 0.33 3.10 14.20
CA VAL A 64 -0.97 3.78 14.21
C VAL A 64 -2.09 2.80 13.90
N GLY A 65 -3.36 3.23 14.01
CA GLY A 65 -4.52 2.35 13.89
C GLY A 65 -4.68 1.70 12.52
N ASN A 66 -4.31 2.39 11.43
CA ASN A 66 -4.42 1.91 10.07
C ASN A 66 -3.64 2.78 9.08
N GLY A 67 -3.62 2.39 7.79
CA GLY A 67 -2.88 3.13 6.77
C GLY A 67 -3.47 4.50 6.40
N PHE A 68 -4.79 4.66 6.50
CA PHE A 68 -5.43 5.96 6.30
C PHE A 68 -4.99 6.96 7.38
N ASP A 69 -5.03 6.53 8.64
CA ASP A 69 -4.57 7.36 9.76
C ASP A 69 -3.07 7.68 9.65
N ALA A 70 -2.25 6.74 9.13
CA ALA A 70 -0.84 7.00 8.88
C ALA A 70 -0.65 8.21 7.95
N LEU A 71 -1.36 8.26 6.83
CA LEU A 71 -1.32 9.39 5.89
C LEU A 71 -1.88 10.68 6.53
N ALA A 72 -3.05 10.61 7.15
CA ALA A 72 -3.68 11.77 7.78
C ALA A 72 -2.80 12.36 8.88
N LEU A 73 -2.15 11.53 9.68
CA LEU A 73 -1.24 11.96 10.74
C LEU A 73 0.07 12.57 10.20
N ILE A 74 0.57 12.11 9.04
CA ILE A 74 1.70 12.77 8.37
C ILE A 74 1.30 14.18 7.97
N PHE A 75 0.16 14.38 7.31
CA PHE A 75 -0.31 15.72 6.92
C PHE A 75 -0.56 16.62 8.12
N LYS A 76 -1.29 16.12 9.13
CA LYS A 76 -1.55 16.86 10.38
C LYS A 76 -0.25 17.18 11.11
N GLY A 77 0.74 16.29 11.10
CA GLY A 77 2.08 16.52 11.67
C GLY A 77 2.80 17.66 10.97
N TYR A 78 2.82 17.69 9.64
CA TYR A 78 3.42 18.81 8.90
C TYR A 78 2.69 20.14 9.08
N ILE A 79 1.37 20.11 9.28
CA ILE A 79 0.58 21.31 9.62
C ILE A 79 1.00 21.82 11.01
N GLN A 80 1.11 20.94 12.02
CA GLN A 80 1.55 21.33 13.37
C GLN A 80 2.98 21.91 13.38
N LEU A 81 3.85 21.42 12.51
CA LEU A 81 5.21 21.92 12.35
C LEU A 81 5.30 23.20 11.49
N GLY A 82 4.16 23.75 11.01
CA GLY A 82 4.14 24.94 10.17
C GLY A 82 4.73 24.73 8.76
N LYS A 83 4.92 23.46 8.33
CA LYS A 83 5.43 23.12 7.00
C LYS A 83 4.32 23.04 5.95
N LEU A 84 3.08 22.79 6.37
CA LEU A 84 1.84 22.85 5.59
C LEU A 84 0.82 23.72 6.34
N GLN A 85 -0.17 24.22 5.61
CA GLN A 85 -1.33 24.89 6.17
C GLN A 85 -2.62 24.42 5.50
N LYS A 86 -3.76 24.58 6.19
CA LYS A 86 -5.07 24.26 5.62
C LYS A 86 -5.28 25.02 4.30
N GLY A 87 -5.78 24.32 3.29
CA GLY A 87 -5.99 24.85 1.95
C GLY A 87 -4.77 24.76 1.02
N ASP A 88 -3.62 24.28 1.50
CA ASP A 88 -2.49 23.95 0.61
C ASP A 88 -2.86 22.78 -0.31
N GLU A 89 -2.32 22.81 -1.53
CA GLU A 89 -2.54 21.80 -2.54
C GLU A 89 -1.52 20.66 -2.41
N VAL A 90 -2.02 19.42 -2.55
CA VAL A 90 -1.21 18.19 -2.57
C VAL A 90 -1.44 17.47 -3.90
N ILE A 91 -0.40 17.34 -4.71
CA ILE A 91 -0.43 16.54 -5.94
C ILE A 91 -0.53 15.06 -5.55
N VAL A 92 -1.48 14.33 -6.19
CA VAL A 92 -1.76 12.92 -5.93
C VAL A 92 -2.18 12.23 -7.22
N PRO A 93 -1.85 10.93 -7.45
CA PRO A 93 -2.33 10.24 -8.65
C PRO A 93 -3.86 10.15 -8.67
N ALA A 94 -4.46 10.40 -9.85
CA ALA A 94 -5.90 10.20 -10.08
C ALA A 94 -6.28 8.72 -9.98
N ASN A 95 -5.33 7.82 -10.29
CA ASN A 95 -5.46 6.37 -10.13
C ASN A 95 -4.84 5.94 -8.79
N THR A 96 -5.65 5.90 -7.75
CA THR A 96 -5.24 5.41 -6.42
C THR A 96 -6.43 4.79 -5.69
N TYR A 97 -6.15 4.08 -4.60
CA TYR A 97 -7.20 3.77 -3.63
C TYR A 97 -7.68 5.05 -2.94
N ILE A 98 -8.98 5.16 -2.74
CA ILE A 98 -9.63 6.39 -2.26
C ILE A 98 -9.04 6.92 -0.94
N ALA A 99 -8.44 6.05 -0.11
CA ALA A 99 -7.85 6.43 1.17
C ALA A 99 -6.74 7.50 1.05
N SER A 100 -5.93 7.44 -0.01
CA SER A 100 -4.87 8.44 -0.25
C SER A 100 -5.46 9.85 -0.42
N ILE A 101 -6.58 9.96 -1.14
CA ILE A 101 -7.28 11.23 -1.37
C ILE A 101 -8.04 11.68 -0.11
N LEU A 102 -8.73 10.75 0.55
CA LEU A 102 -9.47 11.06 1.78
C LEU A 102 -8.54 11.55 2.89
N ALA A 103 -7.30 11.04 2.98
CA ALA A 103 -6.34 11.49 3.99
C ALA A 103 -5.88 12.95 3.78
N ILE A 104 -5.79 13.40 2.52
CA ILE A 104 -5.52 14.81 2.17
C ILE A 104 -6.68 15.67 2.64
N LEU A 105 -7.90 15.27 2.30
CA LEU A 105 -9.13 16.01 2.68
C LEU A 105 -9.35 16.04 4.21
N GLU A 106 -9.04 14.93 4.91
CA GLU A 106 -9.13 14.83 6.38
C GLU A 106 -8.17 15.80 7.11
N ALA A 107 -7.13 16.25 6.42
CA ALA A 107 -6.21 17.27 6.92
C ALA A 107 -6.57 18.70 6.45
N ASP A 108 -7.76 18.92 5.90
CA ASP A 108 -8.20 20.20 5.31
C ASP A 108 -7.27 20.71 4.18
N LEU A 109 -6.59 19.79 3.47
CA LEU A 109 -5.77 20.06 2.29
C LEU A 109 -6.55 19.81 1.00
N ILE A 110 -6.03 20.31 -0.13
CA ILE A 110 -6.69 20.21 -1.44
C ILE A 110 -5.96 19.19 -2.32
N PRO A 111 -6.56 18.06 -2.68
CA PRO A 111 -5.94 17.12 -3.61
C PRO A 111 -5.98 17.65 -5.04
N VAL A 112 -4.82 17.65 -5.70
CA VAL A 112 -4.65 17.97 -7.13
C VAL A 112 -4.37 16.68 -7.87
N LEU A 113 -5.37 16.19 -8.60
CA LEU A 113 -5.30 14.90 -9.29
C LEU A 113 -4.42 15.01 -10.54
N VAL A 114 -3.52 14.03 -10.73
CA VAL A 114 -2.64 13.91 -11.89
C VAL A 114 -2.73 12.51 -12.46
N GLU A 115 -2.77 12.39 -13.81
CA GLU A 115 -2.84 11.11 -14.49
C GLU A 115 -1.65 10.21 -14.16
N PRO A 116 -1.86 8.87 -14.09
CA PRO A 116 -0.78 7.90 -13.98
C PRO A 116 -0.12 7.63 -15.34
N LYS A 117 1.00 6.90 -15.34
CA LYS A 117 1.46 6.16 -16.51
C LYS A 117 0.64 4.88 -16.66
N LEU A 118 0.23 4.59 -17.89
CA LEU A 118 -0.61 3.42 -18.19
C LEU A 118 0.10 2.10 -17.91
N GLU A 119 1.43 2.08 -18.04
CA GLU A 119 2.28 0.90 -17.89
C GLU A 119 2.52 0.52 -16.44
N THR A 120 2.72 1.52 -15.58
CA THR A 120 3.09 1.33 -14.16
C THR A 120 1.92 1.57 -13.21
N TYR A 121 0.83 2.19 -13.69
CA TYR A 121 -0.33 2.62 -12.90
C TYR A 121 -0.03 3.71 -11.87
N ASN A 122 1.22 4.13 -11.73
CA ASN A 122 1.70 5.11 -10.78
C ASN A 122 1.70 6.52 -11.36
N LEU A 123 1.75 7.53 -10.48
CA LEU A 123 1.83 8.95 -10.83
C LEU A 123 2.82 9.19 -11.96
N ASN A 124 2.38 9.88 -13.02
CA ASN A 124 3.25 10.27 -14.13
C ASN A 124 4.04 11.55 -13.77
N PRO A 125 5.37 11.46 -13.55
CA PRO A 125 6.16 12.62 -13.17
C PRO A 125 6.17 13.73 -14.22
N ASP A 126 6.06 13.37 -15.51
CA ASP A 126 6.11 14.33 -16.63
C ASP A 126 4.93 15.32 -16.61
N LEU A 127 3.83 14.97 -15.93
CA LEU A 127 2.63 15.79 -15.80
C LEU A 127 2.57 16.61 -14.49
N ILE A 128 3.52 16.43 -13.57
CA ILE A 128 3.50 17.08 -12.27
C ILE A 128 3.70 18.59 -12.42
N SER A 129 4.73 18.99 -13.20
CA SER A 129 5.16 20.38 -13.27
C SER A 129 4.08 21.35 -13.75
N GLU A 130 3.20 20.92 -14.66
CA GLU A 130 2.09 21.73 -15.18
C GLU A 130 0.95 21.92 -14.16
N LYS A 131 0.91 21.14 -13.10
CA LYS A 131 -0.09 21.21 -12.03
C LYS A 131 0.38 21.97 -10.80
N ILE A 132 1.65 22.38 -10.77
CA ILE A 132 2.20 23.15 -9.66
C ILE A 132 1.69 24.58 -9.71
N THR A 133 1.11 25.03 -8.60
CA THR A 133 0.68 26.41 -8.35
C THR A 133 1.43 27.02 -7.16
N SER A 134 1.19 28.27 -6.83
CA SER A 134 1.73 28.89 -5.62
C SER A 134 1.21 28.24 -4.32
N LYS A 135 0.08 27.53 -4.38
CA LYS A 135 -0.54 26.81 -3.27
C LYS A 135 -0.04 25.38 -3.13
N THR A 136 0.60 24.82 -4.15
CA THR A 136 1.13 23.45 -4.11
C THR A 136 2.29 23.39 -3.13
N LYS A 137 2.20 22.51 -2.12
CA LYS A 137 3.19 22.36 -1.06
C LYS A 137 3.69 20.92 -0.90
N ALA A 138 2.96 19.93 -1.42
CA ALA A 138 3.37 18.54 -1.29
C ALA A 138 3.00 17.70 -2.52
N ILE A 139 3.70 16.58 -2.65
CA ILE A 139 3.38 15.49 -3.57
C ILE A 139 3.18 14.23 -2.74
N LEU A 140 2.03 13.56 -2.90
CA LEU A 140 1.77 12.23 -2.38
C LEU A 140 2.01 11.21 -3.51
N ALA A 141 3.14 10.52 -3.47
CA ALA A 141 3.43 9.40 -4.35
C ALA A 141 2.80 8.12 -3.80
N VAL A 142 2.06 7.39 -4.63
CA VAL A 142 1.47 6.10 -4.25
C VAL A 142 2.21 4.98 -4.97
N HIS A 143 2.63 3.95 -4.23
CA HIS A 143 3.28 2.76 -4.76
C HIS A 143 2.25 1.68 -5.05
N LEU A 144 1.42 1.93 -6.07
CA LEU A 144 0.23 1.14 -6.35
C LEU A 144 0.60 -0.29 -6.76
N TYR A 145 -0.18 -1.25 -6.29
CA TYR A 145 -0.05 -2.70 -6.51
C TYR A 145 1.29 -3.30 -6.03
N GLY A 146 2.12 -2.49 -5.36
CA GLY A 146 3.41 -2.91 -4.83
C GLY A 146 4.60 -2.57 -5.73
N GLN A 147 4.39 -1.73 -6.76
CA GLN A 147 5.44 -1.17 -7.61
C GLN A 147 5.78 0.25 -7.17
N LEU A 148 7.07 0.53 -6.99
CA LEU A 148 7.52 1.88 -6.66
C LEU A 148 7.18 2.87 -7.78
N ALA A 149 6.68 4.03 -7.41
CA ALA A 149 6.61 5.20 -8.30
C ALA A 149 8.02 5.66 -8.72
N GLU A 150 8.12 6.47 -9.73
CA GLU A 150 9.40 6.98 -10.25
C GLU A 150 10.00 8.05 -9.32
N MET A 151 10.39 7.62 -8.11
CA MET A 151 10.77 8.51 -7.01
C MET A 151 11.95 9.43 -7.32
N ASN A 152 12.89 9.01 -8.18
CA ASN A 152 14.02 9.85 -8.58
C ASN A 152 13.54 11.12 -9.31
N GLN A 153 12.59 10.98 -10.24
CA GLN A 153 12.02 12.11 -10.97
C GLN A 153 11.12 12.94 -10.06
N ILE A 154 10.26 12.29 -9.26
CA ILE A 154 9.36 12.98 -8.31
C ILE A 154 10.17 13.80 -7.31
N ASN A 155 11.22 13.25 -6.72
CA ASN A 155 12.09 13.96 -5.79
C ASN A 155 12.86 15.11 -6.46
N GLY A 156 13.27 14.95 -7.72
CA GLY A 156 13.89 16.01 -8.51
C GLY A 156 12.95 17.22 -8.68
N ILE A 157 11.70 16.96 -9.08
CA ILE A 157 10.66 17.99 -9.24
C ILE A 157 10.35 18.65 -7.88
N ALA A 158 10.19 17.85 -6.83
CA ALA A 158 9.90 18.35 -5.49
C ALA A 158 11.02 19.28 -4.97
N THR A 159 12.28 18.87 -5.17
CA THR A 159 13.44 19.69 -4.76
C THR A 159 13.49 21.02 -5.51
N GLN A 160 13.25 21.04 -6.83
CA GLN A 160 13.24 22.25 -7.64
C GLN A 160 12.14 23.24 -7.25
N ASN A 161 11.03 22.72 -6.73
CA ASN A 161 9.85 23.51 -6.37
C ASN A 161 9.63 23.67 -4.86
N ASN A 162 10.59 23.20 -4.04
CA ASN A 162 10.51 23.23 -2.57
C ASN A 162 9.24 22.56 -2.02
N LEU A 163 8.87 21.37 -2.58
CA LEU A 163 7.71 20.60 -2.19
C LEU A 163 8.09 19.47 -1.23
N ILE A 164 7.19 19.15 -0.30
CA ILE A 164 7.31 17.99 0.58
C ILE A 164 6.90 16.73 -0.21
N VAL A 165 7.65 15.64 -0.07
CA VAL A 165 7.29 14.34 -0.64
C VAL A 165 6.80 13.41 0.46
N ILE A 166 5.60 12.85 0.26
CA ILE A 166 4.99 11.85 1.13
C ILE A 166 4.76 10.62 0.28
N GLU A 167 5.01 9.44 0.85
CA GLU A 167 4.88 8.17 0.14
C GLU A 167 3.79 7.31 0.76
N ASP A 168 2.82 6.86 -0.04
CA ASP A 168 1.85 5.83 0.33
C ASP A 168 2.40 4.47 -0.09
N ALA A 169 2.98 3.75 0.86
CA ALA A 169 3.53 2.41 0.69
C ALA A 169 2.61 1.31 1.26
N ALA A 170 1.31 1.59 1.42
CA ALA A 170 0.33 0.63 1.93
C ALA A 170 0.28 -0.70 1.15
N GLN A 171 0.83 -0.75 -0.06
CA GLN A 171 0.91 -1.92 -0.92
C GLN A 171 2.35 -2.33 -1.25
N ALA A 172 3.37 -1.68 -0.69
CA ALA A 172 4.76 -1.81 -1.15
C ALA A 172 5.76 -2.24 -0.05
N HIS A 173 5.31 -3.05 0.90
CA HIS A 173 6.16 -3.56 1.98
C HIS A 173 7.34 -4.36 1.43
N GLY A 174 8.57 -3.87 1.65
CA GLY A 174 9.79 -4.52 1.18
C GLY A 174 10.19 -4.17 -0.26
N ALA A 175 9.51 -3.23 -0.94
CA ALA A 175 9.99 -2.67 -2.19
C ALA A 175 11.26 -1.83 -1.95
N ILE A 176 12.26 -1.98 -2.82
CA ILE A 176 13.58 -1.36 -2.65
C ILE A 176 13.92 -0.55 -3.90
N CYS A 177 14.31 0.71 -3.71
CA CYS A 177 14.85 1.56 -4.76
C CYS A 177 16.38 1.55 -4.70
N ASN A 178 17.06 1.13 -5.80
CA ASN A 178 18.52 1.13 -5.91
C ASN A 178 19.24 0.45 -4.73
N GLN A 179 18.71 -0.69 -4.26
CA GLN A 179 19.23 -1.46 -3.11
C GLN A 179 19.22 -0.72 -1.76
N LYS A 180 18.48 0.35 -1.67
CA LYS A 180 18.19 1.06 -0.41
C LYS A 180 16.68 1.05 -0.20
N SER A 181 16.23 1.18 1.04
CA SER A 181 14.81 1.29 1.36
C SER A 181 14.16 2.46 0.60
N VAL A 182 12.83 2.43 0.46
CA VAL A 182 12.02 3.44 -0.23
C VAL A 182 12.41 4.88 0.17
N ILE A 183 12.95 5.06 1.38
CA ILE A 183 13.32 6.35 1.94
C ILE A 183 14.78 6.69 1.61
N ASN A 184 15.07 7.08 0.38
CA ASN A 184 16.36 7.67 0.03
C ASN A 184 16.42 9.19 0.28
N ASN A 185 15.30 9.85 0.53
CA ASN A 185 15.26 11.25 0.87
C ASN A 185 15.16 11.41 2.39
N LEU A 186 16.14 12.08 2.99
CA LEU A 186 16.16 12.39 4.44
C LEU A 186 14.92 13.14 4.92
N GLN A 187 14.12 13.69 4.02
CA GLN A 187 12.93 14.49 4.29
C GLN A 187 11.61 13.76 3.98
N SER A 188 11.62 12.54 3.40
CA SER A 188 10.38 11.84 3.11
C SER A 188 9.80 11.15 4.34
N SER A 189 8.48 11.06 4.37
CA SER A 189 7.70 10.28 5.32
C SER A 189 6.86 9.28 4.56
N VAL A 190 6.79 8.05 5.07
CA VAL A 190 6.13 6.94 4.38
C VAL A 190 5.04 6.36 5.27
N ALA A 191 3.85 6.19 4.69
CA ALA A 191 2.71 5.56 5.33
C ALA A 191 2.57 4.09 4.90
N TYR A 192 2.31 3.22 5.87
CA TYR A 192 2.06 1.80 5.67
C TYR A 192 0.72 1.38 6.25
N SER A 193 0.10 0.39 5.62
CA SER A 193 -1.10 -0.30 6.11
C SER A 193 -0.77 -1.74 6.40
N PHE A 194 -1.21 -2.24 7.55
CA PHE A 194 -1.10 -3.65 7.92
C PHE A 194 -2.45 -4.37 7.86
N TYR A 195 -3.40 -3.87 7.04
CA TYR A 195 -4.65 -4.59 6.77
C TYR A 195 -4.35 -6.05 6.40
N PRO A 196 -5.15 -7.04 6.83
CA PRO A 196 -4.81 -8.47 6.72
C PRO A 196 -4.39 -8.95 5.33
N GLY A 197 -4.92 -8.35 4.27
CA GLY A 197 -4.58 -8.69 2.88
C GLY A 197 -3.25 -8.12 2.38
N LYS A 198 -2.55 -7.28 3.14
CA LYS A 198 -1.26 -6.69 2.74
C LYS A 198 -0.13 -7.71 2.81
N ASN A 199 0.99 -7.43 2.11
CA ASN A 199 2.15 -8.33 2.10
C ASN A 199 2.68 -8.57 3.52
N LEU A 200 2.65 -7.55 4.36
CA LEU A 200 2.80 -7.66 5.81
C LEU A 200 1.44 -7.30 6.44
N GLY A 201 0.57 -8.30 6.62
CA GLY A 201 -0.78 -8.12 7.17
C GLY A 201 -0.87 -8.58 8.63
N ALA A 202 -1.51 -7.76 9.47
CA ALA A 202 -1.94 -8.12 10.82
C ALA A 202 -3.17 -9.05 10.79
N LEU A 203 -3.76 -9.37 11.94
CA LEU A 203 -5.05 -10.07 12.06
C LEU A 203 -6.21 -9.10 12.33
N GLY A 204 -6.05 -7.85 11.99
CA GLY A 204 -7.00 -6.75 12.11
C GLY A 204 -6.43 -5.51 11.46
N ASP A 205 -6.93 -4.33 11.81
CA ASP A 205 -6.36 -3.09 11.32
C ASP A 205 -5.00 -2.80 11.98
N GLY A 206 -4.17 -2.08 11.24
CA GLY A 206 -2.87 -1.60 11.68
C GLY A 206 -2.24 -0.72 10.61
N GLY A 207 -1.36 0.14 11.04
CA GLY A 207 -0.58 1.00 10.16
C GLY A 207 0.69 1.50 10.84
N ALA A 208 1.56 2.12 10.08
CA ALA A 208 2.71 2.82 10.63
C ALA A 208 3.13 3.99 9.74
N VAL A 209 3.80 4.95 10.36
CA VAL A 209 4.58 5.97 9.67
C VAL A 209 6.04 5.68 9.89
N THR A 210 6.87 5.75 8.84
CA THR A 210 8.32 5.74 8.97
C THR A 210 8.91 7.04 8.45
N THR A 211 9.95 7.56 9.13
CA THR A 211 10.61 8.82 8.77
C THR A 211 12.01 8.92 9.37
N ASN A 212 12.82 9.83 8.83
CA ASN A 212 14.08 10.25 9.42
C ASN A 212 13.99 11.61 10.15
N ASP A 213 12.85 12.31 10.01
CA ASP A 213 12.58 13.60 10.65
C ASP A 213 12.14 13.37 12.11
N TYR A 214 12.97 13.80 13.06
CA TYR A 214 12.71 13.67 14.49
C TYR A 214 11.48 14.44 14.94
N ASP A 215 11.32 15.67 14.47
CA ASP A 215 10.24 16.55 14.89
C ASP A 215 8.89 16.01 14.39
N LEU A 216 8.84 15.51 13.14
CA LEU A 216 7.66 14.85 12.61
C LEU A 216 7.33 13.57 13.39
N ALA A 217 8.34 12.73 13.68
CA ALA A 217 8.12 11.51 14.43
C ALA A 217 7.52 11.78 15.82
N LYS A 218 8.07 12.76 16.55
CA LYS A 218 7.58 13.19 17.86
C LYS A 218 6.17 13.76 17.80
N THR A 219 5.92 14.62 16.81
CA THR A 219 4.59 15.21 16.61
C THR A 219 3.55 14.11 16.32
N ILE A 220 3.84 13.13 15.47
CA ILE A 220 2.94 12.01 15.18
C ILE A 220 2.74 11.13 16.42
N GLN A 221 3.80 10.84 17.19
CA GLN A 221 3.68 10.10 18.45
C GLN A 221 2.70 10.75 19.43
N SER A 222 2.72 12.08 19.52
CA SER A 222 1.76 12.84 20.32
C SER A 222 0.36 12.81 19.69
N LEU A 223 0.24 13.16 18.42
CA LEU A 223 -1.06 13.25 17.72
C LEU A 223 -1.84 11.94 17.74
N ARG A 224 -1.18 10.76 17.60
CA ARG A 224 -1.85 9.45 17.62
C ARG A 224 -2.48 9.10 18.95
N ASN A 225 -2.10 9.81 20.02
CA ASN A 225 -2.55 9.59 21.40
C ASN A 225 -3.14 10.85 22.00
N TYR A 226 -4.16 11.40 21.34
CA TYR A 226 -4.89 12.60 21.74
C TYR A 226 -4.04 13.88 21.84
N GLY A 227 -2.87 13.93 21.19
CA GLY A 227 -1.95 15.06 21.27
C GLY A 227 -1.17 15.12 22.58
N SER A 228 -0.99 13.97 23.26
CA SER A 228 -0.41 13.88 24.61
C SER A 228 0.97 13.23 24.58
N GLU A 229 1.98 13.92 25.06
CA GLU A 229 3.26 13.31 25.44
C GLU A 229 3.27 12.81 26.89
N LYS A 230 2.60 13.53 27.77
CA LYS A 230 2.45 13.17 29.17
C LYS A 230 0.99 12.95 29.50
N LYS A 231 0.65 11.84 30.16
CA LYS A 231 -0.71 11.48 30.51
C LYS A 231 -1.49 12.67 31.11
N TYR A 232 -2.66 12.98 30.50
CA TYR A 232 -3.56 14.09 30.84
C TYR A 232 -3.06 15.50 30.46
N TYR A 233 -1.95 15.61 29.73
CA TYR A 233 -1.49 16.88 29.16
C TYR A 233 -1.51 16.75 27.64
N ASN A 234 -2.28 17.58 26.96
CA ASN A 234 -2.51 17.51 25.53
C ASN A 234 -1.99 18.80 24.88
N ASP A 235 -0.86 18.72 24.22
CA ASP A 235 -0.22 19.85 23.57
C ASP A 235 -0.83 20.15 22.20
N PHE A 236 -1.49 19.14 21.60
CA PHE A 236 -2.17 19.23 20.31
C PHE A 236 -3.58 18.67 20.37
N ALA A 237 -4.45 19.08 19.45
CA ALA A 237 -5.72 18.41 19.18
C ALA A 237 -5.45 17.14 18.36
N GLY A 238 -5.12 16.05 19.04
CA GLY A 238 -4.79 14.77 18.44
C GLY A 238 -6.01 13.85 18.27
N VAL A 239 -5.73 12.61 17.89
CA VAL A 239 -6.72 11.55 17.67
C VAL A 239 -6.38 10.31 18.49
N ASN A 240 -7.31 9.35 18.52
CA ASN A 240 -7.02 8.00 19.02
C ASN A 240 -6.70 7.08 17.84
N SER A 241 -5.43 6.96 17.50
CA SER A 241 -4.95 6.10 16.41
C SER A 241 -3.65 5.43 16.82
N ARG A 242 -3.77 4.24 17.38
CA ARG A 242 -2.63 3.47 17.93
C ARG A 242 -2.63 2.07 17.35
N LEU A 243 -1.44 1.52 17.11
CA LEU A 243 -1.31 0.09 16.83
C LEU A 243 -1.54 -0.69 18.11
N ASP A 244 -2.45 -1.66 18.09
CA ASP A 244 -2.72 -2.52 19.23
C ASP A 244 -1.53 -3.44 19.51
N GLU A 245 -1.25 -3.70 20.80
CA GLU A 245 -0.20 -4.63 21.24
C GLU A 245 -0.33 -6.01 20.60
N LEU A 246 -1.55 -6.52 20.49
CA LEU A 246 -1.80 -7.83 19.91
C LEU A 246 -1.48 -7.86 18.41
N GLN A 247 -1.84 -6.82 17.67
CA GLN A 247 -1.52 -6.71 16.25
C GLN A 247 -0.01 -6.54 16.04
N ALA A 248 0.65 -5.74 16.87
CA ALA A 248 2.11 -5.60 16.86
C ALA A 248 2.82 -6.93 17.14
N ALA A 249 2.33 -7.71 18.11
CA ALA A 249 2.86 -9.03 18.43
C ALA A 249 2.79 -10.00 17.24
N PHE A 250 1.68 -10.01 16.48
CA PHE A 250 1.53 -10.83 15.27
C PHE A 250 2.43 -10.32 14.14
N LEU A 251 2.56 -9.02 13.97
CA LEU A 251 3.46 -8.42 12.99
C LEU A 251 4.93 -8.72 13.28
N ASN A 252 5.33 -8.75 14.56
CA ASN A 252 6.67 -9.17 14.98
C ASN A 252 7.00 -10.62 14.59
N VAL A 253 6.01 -11.51 14.58
CA VAL A 253 6.16 -12.90 14.10
C VAL A 253 6.33 -12.96 12.58
N LYS A 254 5.59 -12.14 11.83
CA LYS A 254 5.56 -12.19 10.35
C LYS A 254 6.70 -11.43 9.69
N LEU A 255 7.12 -10.32 10.27
CA LEU A 255 8.13 -9.43 9.65
C LEU A 255 9.42 -10.15 9.21
N PRO A 256 9.99 -11.11 9.96
CA PRO A 256 11.19 -11.83 9.53
C PRO A 256 11.02 -12.65 8.24
N ASN A 257 9.78 -13.01 7.87
CA ASN A 257 9.48 -13.82 6.69
C ASN A 257 9.04 -12.98 5.48
N LEU A 258 8.89 -11.67 5.60
CA LEU A 258 8.35 -10.81 4.56
C LEU A 258 9.12 -10.91 3.25
N ASP A 259 10.45 -10.93 3.29
CA ASP A 259 11.28 -11.03 2.08
C ASP A 259 11.11 -12.39 1.37
N ALA A 260 10.99 -13.47 2.13
CA ALA A 260 10.74 -14.80 1.57
C ALA A 260 9.35 -14.87 0.89
N GLU A 261 8.32 -14.30 1.53
CA GLU A 261 6.98 -14.21 0.95
C GLU A 261 6.93 -13.31 -0.29
N ASN A 262 7.64 -12.18 -0.29
CA ASN A 262 7.78 -11.31 -1.47
C ASN A 262 8.52 -12.03 -2.61
N ASN A 263 9.54 -12.82 -2.32
CA ASN A 263 10.26 -13.61 -3.33
C ASN A 263 9.37 -14.70 -3.94
N ALA A 264 8.51 -15.35 -3.14
CA ALA A 264 7.50 -16.29 -3.66
C ALA A 264 6.52 -15.57 -4.63
N ARG A 265 6.02 -14.37 -4.28
CA ARG A 265 5.17 -13.55 -5.16
C ARG A 265 5.90 -13.19 -6.47
N LYS A 266 7.18 -12.78 -6.40
CA LYS A 266 8.00 -12.47 -7.58
C LYS A 266 8.20 -13.70 -8.49
N ALA A 267 8.37 -14.89 -7.91
CA ALA A 267 8.49 -16.12 -8.67
C ALA A 267 7.18 -16.44 -9.44
N ILE A 268 6.02 -16.27 -8.80
CA ILE A 268 4.71 -16.43 -9.44
C ILE A 268 4.54 -15.38 -10.55
N ALA A 269 4.83 -14.11 -10.27
CA ALA A 269 4.73 -13.03 -11.24
C ALA A 269 5.61 -13.27 -12.47
N LYS A 270 6.84 -13.77 -12.27
CA LYS A 270 7.73 -14.15 -13.37
C LYS A 270 7.09 -15.21 -14.28
N ARG A 271 6.44 -16.21 -13.71
CA ARG A 271 5.72 -17.25 -14.47
C ARG A 271 4.56 -16.63 -15.25
N TYR A 272 3.71 -15.84 -14.61
CA TYR A 272 2.61 -15.16 -15.30
C TYR A 272 3.10 -14.30 -16.47
N LEU A 273 4.16 -13.50 -16.26
CA LEU A 273 4.73 -12.64 -17.30
C LEU A 273 5.36 -13.43 -18.47
N THR A 274 5.89 -14.63 -18.22
CA THR A 274 6.59 -15.40 -19.25
C THR A 274 5.73 -16.46 -19.92
N GLU A 275 4.72 -17.00 -19.22
CA GLU A 275 3.95 -18.16 -19.67
C GLU A 275 2.53 -17.81 -20.16
N ILE A 276 1.95 -16.66 -19.77
CA ILE A 276 0.68 -16.18 -20.33
C ILE A 276 0.95 -15.65 -21.74
N LYS A 277 0.26 -16.26 -22.74
CA LYS A 277 0.39 -15.98 -24.18
C LYS A 277 -0.99 -15.78 -24.79
N ASN A 278 -1.66 -14.70 -24.41
CA ASN A 278 -2.99 -14.36 -24.90
C ASN A 278 -3.04 -12.88 -25.26
N ASP A 279 -3.18 -12.56 -26.53
CA ASP A 279 -3.14 -11.20 -27.09
C ASP A 279 -4.30 -10.31 -26.61
N LYS A 280 -5.36 -10.90 -26.04
CA LYS A 280 -6.48 -10.16 -25.44
C LYS A 280 -6.15 -9.64 -24.04
N ILE A 281 -5.00 -10.03 -23.47
CA ILE A 281 -4.58 -9.72 -22.11
C ILE A 281 -3.29 -8.91 -22.13
N GLN A 282 -3.34 -7.71 -21.56
CA GLN A 282 -2.14 -6.88 -21.33
C GLN A 282 -1.57 -7.18 -19.96
N LEU A 283 -0.34 -7.69 -19.95
CA LEU A 283 0.38 -7.99 -18.69
C LEU A 283 1.00 -6.71 -18.10
N PRO A 284 1.17 -6.63 -16.75
CA PRO A 284 1.80 -5.48 -16.12
C PRO A 284 3.27 -5.35 -16.52
N PHE A 285 3.77 -4.13 -16.52
CA PHE A 285 5.19 -3.85 -16.73
C PHE A 285 6.01 -4.20 -15.48
N TRP A 286 7.14 -4.83 -15.67
CA TRP A 286 8.15 -5.05 -14.64
C TRP A 286 9.54 -5.09 -15.26
N ASP A 287 10.43 -4.22 -14.79
CA ASP A 287 11.82 -4.13 -15.23
C ASP A 287 12.73 -5.22 -14.60
N LYS A 288 12.13 -6.16 -13.84
CA LYS A 288 12.80 -7.26 -13.12
C LYS A 288 13.72 -6.79 -11.99
N THR A 289 13.65 -5.53 -11.58
CA THR A 289 14.36 -5.03 -10.40
C THR A 289 13.60 -5.37 -9.11
N ALA A 290 14.16 -4.97 -7.97
CA ALA A 290 13.54 -5.16 -6.66
C ALA A 290 12.38 -4.19 -6.37
N ASN A 291 12.07 -3.27 -7.30
CA ASN A 291 11.10 -2.19 -7.13
C ASN A 291 9.62 -2.63 -7.13
N HIS A 292 9.32 -3.92 -7.33
CA HIS A 292 7.98 -4.46 -7.33
C HIS A 292 7.88 -5.70 -6.43
N VAL A 293 6.98 -5.67 -5.46
CA VAL A 293 6.73 -6.77 -4.51
C VAL A 293 5.45 -7.55 -4.83
N PHE A 294 4.77 -7.20 -5.92
CA PHE A 294 3.55 -7.87 -6.40
C PHE A 294 2.54 -8.10 -5.28
N HIS A 295 2.15 -7.02 -4.60
CA HIS A 295 0.99 -7.06 -3.74
C HIS A 295 -0.22 -7.59 -4.52
N LEU A 296 -0.38 -7.09 -5.74
CA LEU A 296 -1.33 -7.58 -6.72
C LEU A 296 -0.62 -7.87 -8.05
N PHE A 297 -1.15 -8.82 -8.82
CA PHE A 297 -0.79 -9.01 -10.23
C PHE A 297 -1.98 -8.56 -11.08
N VAL A 298 -1.88 -7.36 -11.64
CA VAL A 298 -2.99 -6.68 -12.31
C VAL A 298 -2.78 -6.76 -13.81
N ILE A 299 -3.69 -7.43 -14.51
CA ILE A 299 -3.78 -7.47 -15.96
C ILE A 299 -4.81 -6.45 -16.46
N ARG A 300 -4.74 -6.09 -17.75
CA ARG A 300 -5.79 -5.31 -18.41
C ARG A 300 -6.38 -6.05 -19.58
N THR A 301 -7.67 -5.88 -19.80
CA THR A 301 -8.40 -6.42 -20.96
C THR A 301 -9.62 -5.56 -21.26
N GLN A 302 -9.94 -5.38 -22.54
CA GLN A 302 -11.14 -4.66 -22.98
C GLN A 302 -12.46 -5.36 -22.60
N ASN A 303 -12.41 -6.67 -22.38
CA ASN A 303 -13.58 -7.48 -22.05
C ASN A 303 -13.51 -8.01 -20.61
N ARG A 304 -13.26 -7.10 -19.64
CA ARG A 304 -13.00 -7.45 -18.23
C ARG A 304 -14.06 -8.35 -17.62
N GLU A 305 -15.34 -8.02 -17.74
CA GLU A 305 -16.42 -8.82 -17.14
C GLU A 305 -16.53 -10.20 -17.80
N LYS A 306 -16.30 -10.29 -19.12
CA LYS A 306 -16.29 -11.58 -19.81
C LYS A 306 -15.15 -12.47 -19.32
N LEU A 307 -13.93 -11.91 -19.20
CA LEU A 307 -12.78 -12.65 -18.68
C LEU A 307 -12.99 -13.07 -17.22
N LYS A 308 -13.50 -12.17 -16.39
CA LYS A 308 -13.80 -12.43 -14.96
C LYS A 308 -14.79 -13.60 -14.81
N ASN A 309 -15.88 -13.60 -15.57
CA ASN A 309 -16.86 -14.67 -15.53
C ASN A 309 -16.28 -15.99 -16.05
N TYR A 310 -15.53 -15.96 -17.15
CA TYR A 310 -14.85 -17.13 -17.68
C TYR A 310 -13.87 -17.76 -16.65
N LEU A 311 -13.10 -16.94 -15.93
CA LEU A 311 -12.20 -17.42 -14.89
C LEU A 311 -12.97 -18.04 -13.72
N LEU A 312 -14.07 -17.42 -13.30
CA LEU A 312 -14.92 -17.93 -12.23
C LEU A 312 -15.57 -19.28 -12.62
N GLU A 313 -16.04 -19.43 -13.86
CA GLU A 313 -16.58 -20.69 -14.41
C GLU A 313 -15.52 -21.81 -14.48
N ASN A 314 -14.23 -21.44 -14.43
CA ASN A 314 -13.09 -22.36 -14.37
C ASN A 314 -12.44 -22.39 -12.97
N ASP A 315 -13.21 -22.16 -11.91
CA ASP A 315 -12.78 -22.22 -10.51
C ASP A 315 -11.60 -21.30 -10.15
N ILE A 316 -11.50 -20.12 -10.77
CA ILE A 316 -10.48 -19.10 -10.48
C ILE A 316 -11.16 -17.81 -10.01
N GLU A 317 -10.96 -17.43 -8.74
CA GLU A 317 -11.42 -16.14 -8.21
C GLU A 317 -10.51 -15.01 -8.66
N THR A 318 -11.11 -13.89 -9.03
CA THR A 318 -10.41 -12.65 -9.39
C THR A 318 -11.05 -11.45 -8.69
N MET A 319 -10.34 -10.32 -8.65
CA MET A 319 -10.86 -9.09 -8.04
C MET A 319 -10.51 -7.89 -8.91
N ILE A 320 -11.32 -6.83 -8.82
CA ILE A 320 -11.09 -5.58 -9.56
C ILE A 320 -10.55 -4.51 -8.59
N HIS A 321 -9.33 -4.02 -8.84
CA HIS A 321 -8.70 -2.95 -8.08
C HIS A 321 -8.36 -1.77 -9.02
N TYR A 322 -9.27 -0.78 -9.22
CA TYR A 322 -10.60 -0.64 -8.57
C TYR A 322 -11.66 -0.42 -9.66
N PRO A 323 -12.97 -0.69 -9.40
CA PRO A 323 -13.99 -0.63 -10.46
C PRO A 323 -14.41 0.78 -10.85
N VAL A 324 -14.23 1.78 -9.98
CA VAL A 324 -14.65 3.17 -10.19
C VAL A 324 -13.53 4.10 -9.78
N PRO A 325 -13.06 5.01 -10.66
CA PRO A 325 -12.00 5.95 -10.33
C PRO A 325 -12.46 6.97 -9.28
N PRO A 326 -11.52 7.50 -8.47
CA PRO A 326 -11.86 8.41 -7.37
C PRO A 326 -12.73 9.59 -7.79
N HIS A 327 -12.42 10.26 -8.89
CA HIS A 327 -13.16 11.44 -9.37
C HIS A 327 -14.60 11.14 -9.83
N GLN A 328 -14.92 9.86 -10.11
CA GLN A 328 -16.27 9.41 -10.50
C GLN A 328 -17.04 8.79 -9.33
N GLN A 329 -16.46 8.76 -8.13
CA GLN A 329 -17.17 8.27 -6.94
C GLN A 329 -18.28 9.24 -6.52
N LYS A 330 -19.41 8.69 -6.05
CA LYS A 330 -20.53 9.50 -5.53
C LYS A 330 -20.09 10.44 -4.39
N ALA A 331 -19.12 10.03 -3.59
CA ALA A 331 -18.55 10.85 -2.52
C ALA A 331 -17.91 12.15 -3.02
N PHE A 332 -17.45 12.17 -4.27
CA PHE A 332 -16.80 13.31 -4.92
C PHE A 332 -17.60 13.83 -6.12
N PHE A 333 -18.89 13.93 -5.93
CA PHE A 333 -19.82 14.34 -6.98
C PHE A 333 -19.42 15.68 -7.67
N SER A 334 -18.80 16.60 -6.94
CA SER A 334 -18.27 17.86 -7.51
C SER A 334 -17.11 17.67 -8.51
N TRP A 335 -16.49 16.49 -8.53
CA TRP A 335 -15.39 16.14 -9.44
C TRP A 335 -15.84 15.32 -10.65
N ASN A 336 -17.11 14.92 -10.72
CA ASN A 336 -17.58 14.04 -11.80
C ASN A 336 -17.50 14.67 -13.20
N ASN A 337 -17.32 16.01 -13.28
CA ASN A 337 -17.06 16.72 -14.56
C ASN A 337 -15.58 16.76 -14.94
N LEU A 338 -14.67 16.28 -14.07
CA LEU A 338 -13.26 16.13 -14.41
C LEU A 338 -13.09 14.91 -15.33
N SER A 339 -12.10 14.99 -16.21
CA SER A 339 -11.76 13.89 -17.12
C SER A 339 -10.29 13.50 -16.93
N PHE A 340 -10.08 12.22 -16.69
CA PHE A 340 -8.77 11.58 -16.57
C PHE A 340 -8.77 10.30 -17.43
N PRO A 341 -8.58 10.44 -18.78
CA PRO A 341 -8.79 9.34 -19.72
C PRO A 341 -7.92 8.10 -19.46
N ILE A 342 -6.67 8.28 -19.00
CA ILE A 342 -5.78 7.15 -18.66
C ILE A 342 -6.29 6.44 -17.40
N THR A 343 -6.64 7.19 -16.37
CA THR A 343 -7.23 6.66 -15.12
C THR A 343 -8.54 5.92 -15.42
N GLU A 344 -9.45 6.52 -16.18
CA GLU A 344 -10.74 5.93 -16.55
C GLU A 344 -10.53 4.61 -17.29
N LYS A 345 -9.64 4.59 -18.29
CA LYS A 345 -9.28 3.38 -19.04
C LYS A 345 -8.70 2.29 -18.10
N ILE A 346 -7.83 2.64 -17.17
CA ILE A 346 -7.31 1.67 -16.18
C ILE A 346 -8.46 1.05 -15.42
N HIS A 347 -9.35 1.85 -14.84
CA HIS A 347 -10.48 1.36 -14.04
C HIS A 347 -11.48 0.52 -14.83
N ASP A 348 -11.60 0.74 -16.13
CA ASP A 348 -12.44 -0.10 -17.01
C ASP A 348 -11.80 -1.44 -17.35
N GLU A 349 -10.46 -1.51 -17.48
CA GLU A 349 -9.75 -2.65 -18.03
C GLU A 349 -9.13 -3.58 -16.97
N VAL A 350 -8.82 -3.10 -15.75
CA VAL A 350 -8.02 -3.85 -14.77
C VAL A 350 -8.75 -5.05 -14.17
N LEU A 351 -8.02 -6.17 -14.05
CA LEU A 351 -8.44 -7.37 -13.35
C LEU A 351 -7.23 -7.96 -12.60
N SER A 352 -7.37 -8.21 -11.30
CA SER A 352 -6.31 -8.78 -10.48
C SER A 352 -6.44 -10.29 -10.44
N LEU A 353 -5.39 -10.99 -10.83
CA LEU A 353 -5.25 -12.45 -10.75
C LEU A 353 -4.89 -12.92 -9.34
N PRO A 354 -5.14 -14.20 -9.00
CA PRO A 354 -4.63 -14.78 -7.75
C PRO A 354 -3.14 -14.51 -7.59
N MET A 355 -2.77 -13.86 -6.47
CA MET A 355 -1.39 -13.51 -6.15
C MET A 355 -1.17 -13.54 -4.64
N ASN A 356 -0.61 -14.63 -4.16
CA ASN A 356 -0.25 -14.78 -2.74
C ASN A 356 0.91 -15.79 -2.59
N PRO A 357 1.68 -15.76 -1.47
CA PRO A 357 2.89 -16.57 -1.32
C PRO A 357 2.63 -18.06 -1.14
N VAL A 358 1.37 -18.50 -0.97
CA VAL A 358 0.99 -19.90 -0.71
C VAL A 358 0.31 -20.58 -1.91
N LEU A 359 0.25 -19.93 -3.07
CA LEU A 359 -0.17 -20.58 -4.31
C LEU A 359 0.82 -21.68 -4.69
N THR A 360 0.30 -22.86 -5.01
CA THR A 360 1.15 -23.98 -5.45
C THR A 360 1.56 -23.81 -6.91
N THR A 361 2.59 -24.56 -7.32
CA THR A 361 3.05 -24.61 -8.71
C THR A 361 1.94 -25.05 -9.66
N GLU A 362 1.12 -26.01 -9.21
CA GLU A 362 -0.02 -26.57 -9.95
C GLU A 362 -1.13 -25.53 -10.09
N GLU A 363 -1.49 -24.82 -9.03
CA GLU A 363 -2.49 -23.74 -9.06
C GLU A 363 -2.05 -22.64 -10.06
N VAL A 364 -0.78 -22.21 -10.00
CA VAL A 364 -0.23 -21.20 -10.93
C VAL A 364 -0.26 -21.72 -12.38
N SER A 365 0.13 -22.98 -12.62
CA SER A 365 0.09 -23.59 -13.96
C SER A 365 -1.34 -23.67 -14.49
N PHE A 366 -2.31 -23.98 -13.64
CA PHE A 366 -3.71 -24.04 -14.00
C PHE A 366 -4.25 -22.65 -14.41
N VAL A 367 -3.98 -21.62 -13.63
CA VAL A 367 -4.36 -20.23 -13.97
C VAL A 367 -3.82 -19.83 -15.34
N ILE A 368 -2.53 -20.11 -15.60
CA ILE A 368 -1.88 -19.81 -16.89
C ILE A 368 -2.55 -20.58 -18.04
N ALA A 369 -2.82 -21.89 -17.86
CA ALA A 369 -3.44 -22.71 -18.88
C ALA A 369 -4.86 -22.23 -19.24
N ILE A 370 -5.66 -21.81 -18.26
CA ILE A 370 -7.00 -21.28 -18.47
C ILE A 370 -6.94 -19.92 -19.17
N LEU A 371 -6.04 -19.02 -18.76
CA LEU A 371 -5.85 -17.71 -19.41
C LEU A 371 -5.42 -17.85 -20.88
N ASN A 372 -4.57 -18.84 -21.18
CA ASN A 372 -4.10 -19.08 -22.55
C ASN A 372 -5.18 -19.72 -23.47
N LYS A 373 -6.25 -20.27 -22.89
CA LYS A 373 -7.40 -20.83 -23.64
C LYS A 373 -8.52 -19.79 -23.86
N TYR A 374 -8.58 -18.69 -23.14
CA TYR A 374 -9.59 -17.65 -23.26
C TYR A 374 -9.46 -16.93 -24.61
#